data_7c375a02a9b4ea85937b0304be3ddb57
#
_entry.id   7c375a02a9b4ea85937b0304be3ddb57
#
_cell.length_a   1.000
_cell.length_b   1.000
_cell.length_c   1.000
_cell.angle_alpha   90.00
_cell.angle_beta   90.00
_cell.angle_gamma   90.00
#
_symmetry.space_group_name_H-M   'P 1'
#
loop_
_entity.id
_entity.type
_entity.pdbx_description
1 polymer ?
#
loop_
_entity_poly.entity_id
_entity_poly.type
_entity_poly.pdbx_seq_one_letter_code
_entity_poly.pdbx_strand_id
1 'polypeptide(L)'
;EAVPNGTKLILLGDTGQLEAIGSCNVAADLISSGVVPVVTLDKIHRQAAKSAIITESLKIRAGSQIIGKDWAGIDIRGEYKDLVIECYSDASNTYPAILEYYQQAYEAVGRDLSKLQVIVPIKSRGAACVWNLNQALQEFCNPGKGQAEIDVYYPGILGKKGARGTLREGDKVINTKNNYHAIDENGRETAVFNGNMGIIKKIDLRNEVVSIDFYGIGTLLLSKSDMSMIHLGYAITVHKFQGSQAEVVIFGIDFSSMTLLSRELIYTGITRAQKKCILVAQNTALRYATSKEAVSEKQTHLRILFYNKTAEENL
;
A
#
# COMPACT_ATOMS: atom_id res chain seq x y z
N GLU A 1 -4.25 9.34 -30.62
CA GLU A 1 -2.99 9.25 -31.40
C GLU A 1 -2.00 8.21 -30.82
N ALA A 2 -2.08 7.88 -29.52
CA ALA A 2 -1.19 6.89 -28.89
C ALA A 2 -1.60 5.43 -29.16
N VAL A 3 -2.82 5.18 -29.63
CA VAL A 3 -3.34 3.84 -29.93
C VAL A 3 -3.67 3.76 -31.41
N PRO A 4 -3.09 2.84 -32.17
CA PRO A 4 -3.38 2.68 -33.60
C PRO A 4 -4.86 2.37 -33.87
N ASN A 5 -5.36 2.83 -35.02
CA ASN A 5 -6.74 2.51 -35.45
C ASN A 5 -6.94 0.99 -35.54
N GLY A 6 -8.10 0.51 -35.08
CA GLY A 6 -8.44 -0.91 -35.06
C GLY A 6 -7.94 -1.67 -33.82
N THR A 7 -7.20 -1.02 -32.92
CA THR A 7 -6.77 -1.62 -31.65
C THR A 7 -7.96 -1.74 -30.69
N LYS A 8 -8.15 -2.93 -30.11
CA LYS A 8 -9.11 -3.16 -29.04
C LYS A 8 -8.49 -2.81 -27.69
N LEU A 9 -9.05 -1.81 -27.00
CA LEU A 9 -8.63 -1.41 -25.66
C LEU A 9 -9.59 -2.03 -24.63
N ILE A 10 -9.05 -2.76 -23.66
CA ILE A 10 -9.77 -3.31 -22.52
C ILE A 10 -9.20 -2.70 -21.24
N LEU A 11 -10.04 -1.99 -20.49
CA LEU A 11 -9.68 -1.39 -19.22
C LEU A 11 -10.24 -2.25 -18.09
N LEU A 12 -9.38 -2.58 -17.12
CA LEU A 12 -9.75 -3.29 -15.90
C LEU A 12 -9.56 -2.35 -14.72
N GLY A 13 -10.52 -2.30 -13.81
CA GLY A 13 -10.44 -1.45 -12.63
C GLY A 13 -11.44 -1.83 -11.54
N ASP A 14 -11.24 -1.28 -10.36
CA ASP A 14 -12.15 -1.42 -9.22
C ASP A 14 -12.41 -0.05 -8.62
N THR A 15 -13.61 0.47 -8.83
CA THR A 15 -14.04 1.79 -8.35
C THR A 15 -14.24 1.86 -6.83
N GLY A 16 -14.20 0.74 -6.13
CA GLY A 16 -14.23 0.69 -4.66
C GLY A 16 -12.85 0.87 -4.01
N GLN A 17 -11.76 0.75 -4.79
CA GLN A 17 -10.43 1.00 -4.30
C GLN A 17 -10.10 2.49 -4.29
N LEU A 18 -9.01 2.85 -3.59
CA LEU A 18 -8.46 4.20 -3.63
C LEU A 18 -8.21 4.63 -5.08
N GLU A 19 -8.60 5.84 -5.40
CA GLU A 19 -8.35 6.41 -6.71
C GLU A 19 -6.86 6.58 -7.00
N ALA A 20 -6.51 6.59 -8.29
CA ALA A 20 -5.16 6.93 -8.72
C ALA A 20 -4.79 8.35 -8.26
N ILE A 21 -3.52 8.54 -7.90
CA ILE A 21 -3.00 9.87 -7.56
C ILE A 21 -2.95 10.70 -8.85
N GLY A 22 -3.73 11.77 -8.91
CA GLY A 22 -3.81 12.64 -10.08
C GLY A 22 -5.07 13.47 -10.11
N SER A 23 -5.25 14.24 -11.18
CA SER A 23 -6.37 15.18 -11.34
C SER A 23 -7.65 14.57 -11.90
N CYS A 24 -7.63 13.30 -12.34
CA CYS A 24 -8.77 12.65 -12.98
C CYS A 24 -9.08 11.28 -12.39
N ASN A 25 -10.35 10.88 -12.47
CA ASN A 25 -10.84 9.55 -12.14
C ASN A 25 -11.32 8.86 -13.43
N VAL A 26 -10.35 8.49 -14.28
CA VAL A 26 -10.62 8.00 -15.64
C VAL A 26 -11.59 6.83 -15.68
N ALA A 27 -11.46 5.85 -14.77
CA ALA A 27 -12.34 4.69 -14.74
C ALA A 27 -13.79 5.06 -14.39
N ALA A 28 -13.98 5.86 -13.34
CA ALA A 28 -15.31 6.31 -12.93
C ALA A 28 -15.97 7.21 -13.98
N ASP A 29 -15.19 8.11 -14.61
CA ASP A 29 -15.68 9.00 -15.65
C ASP A 29 -16.11 8.22 -16.91
N LEU A 30 -15.31 7.23 -17.33
CA LEU A 30 -15.66 6.35 -18.45
C LEU A 30 -16.94 5.55 -18.19
N ILE A 31 -17.05 4.95 -16.99
CA ILE A 31 -18.24 4.19 -16.58
C ILE A 31 -19.48 5.10 -16.55
N SER A 32 -19.36 6.27 -15.91
CA SER A 32 -20.47 7.21 -15.75
C SER A 32 -20.87 7.92 -17.05
N SER A 33 -20.01 7.95 -18.06
CA SER A 33 -20.33 8.54 -19.36
C SER A 33 -21.40 7.75 -20.13
N GLY A 34 -21.50 6.42 -19.88
CA GLY A 34 -22.38 5.53 -20.63
C GLY A 34 -21.98 5.29 -22.09
N VAL A 35 -20.85 5.85 -22.54
CA VAL A 35 -20.38 5.78 -23.94
C VAL A 35 -19.63 4.48 -24.22
N VAL A 36 -18.97 3.91 -23.19
CA VAL A 36 -18.19 2.67 -23.34
C VAL A 36 -18.95 1.48 -22.79
N PRO A 37 -18.89 0.30 -23.42
CA PRO A 37 -19.46 -0.91 -22.86
C PRO A 37 -18.80 -1.26 -21.53
N VAL A 38 -19.61 -1.52 -20.50
CA VAL A 38 -19.14 -1.86 -19.15
C VAL A 38 -19.64 -3.25 -18.75
N VAL A 39 -18.73 -4.09 -18.27
CA VAL A 39 -19.07 -5.36 -17.64
C VAL A 39 -18.67 -5.30 -16.17
N THR A 40 -19.67 -5.40 -15.30
CA THR A 40 -19.43 -5.44 -13.84
C THR A 40 -19.40 -6.87 -13.35
N LEU A 41 -18.32 -7.23 -12.64
CA LEU A 41 -18.18 -8.53 -11.98
C LEU A 41 -18.72 -8.40 -10.55
N ASP A 42 -19.94 -8.84 -10.33
CA ASP A 42 -20.69 -8.72 -9.07
C ASP A 42 -20.90 -10.04 -8.33
N LYS A 43 -20.61 -11.18 -8.99
CA LYS A 43 -20.81 -12.51 -8.42
C LYS A 43 -19.63 -12.94 -7.55
N ILE A 44 -19.91 -13.19 -6.27
CA ILE A 44 -18.97 -13.79 -5.35
C ILE A 44 -19.03 -15.31 -5.49
N HIS A 45 -17.93 -15.94 -5.87
CA HIS A 45 -17.86 -17.40 -5.90
C HIS A 45 -17.97 -17.99 -4.49
N ARG A 46 -18.56 -19.20 -4.38
CA ARG A 46 -18.82 -19.90 -3.10
C ARG A 46 -17.59 -19.99 -2.19
N GLN A 47 -16.39 -20.20 -2.73
CA GLN A 47 -15.16 -20.23 -1.95
C GLN A 47 -14.79 -18.85 -1.40
N ALA A 48 -14.98 -17.80 -2.19
CA ALA A 48 -14.72 -16.42 -1.77
C ALA A 48 -15.70 -15.94 -0.68
N ALA A 49 -16.92 -16.49 -0.63
CA ALA A 49 -17.89 -16.20 0.43
C ALA A 49 -17.47 -16.72 1.82
N LYS A 50 -16.50 -17.63 1.90
CA LYS A 50 -15.92 -18.14 3.16
C LYS A 50 -14.85 -17.22 3.75
N SER A 51 -14.30 -16.33 2.94
CA SER A 51 -13.28 -15.37 3.32
C SER A 51 -13.91 -14.12 3.94
N ALA A 52 -13.50 -13.76 5.15
CA ALA A 52 -13.91 -12.51 5.77
C ALA A 52 -13.18 -11.30 5.16
N ILE A 53 -11.98 -11.47 4.62
CA ILE A 53 -11.32 -10.42 3.84
C ILE A 53 -12.26 -9.94 2.73
N ILE A 54 -12.92 -10.86 2.02
CA ILE A 54 -13.82 -10.53 0.92
C ILE A 54 -15.17 -10.01 1.45
N THR A 55 -15.82 -10.76 2.35
CA THR A 55 -17.18 -10.42 2.79
C THR A 55 -17.25 -9.12 3.58
N GLU A 56 -16.27 -8.88 4.46
CA GLU A 56 -16.22 -7.63 5.25
C GLU A 56 -15.78 -6.42 4.38
N SER A 57 -14.85 -6.62 3.45
CA SER A 57 -14.46 -5.55 2.53
C SER A 57 -15.64 -5.08 1.67
N LEU A 58 -16.53 -5.98 1.24
CA LEU A 58 -17.74 -5.61 0.50
C LEU A 58 -18.76 -4.85 1.36
N LYS A 59 -18.91 -5.22 2.64
CA LYS A 59 -19.72 -4.45 3.58
C LYS A 59 -19.17 -3.02 3.74
N ILE A 60 -17.86 -2.89 3.88
CA ILE A 60 -17.20 -1.58 3.97
C ILE A 60 -17.44 -0.77 2.70
N ARG A 61 -17.25 -1.38 1.53
CA ARG A 61 -17.53 -0.74 0.23
C ARG A 61 -18.95 -0.23 0.14
N ALA A 62 -19.91 -0.97 0.70
CA ALA A 62 -21.32 -0.58 0.78
C ALA A 62 -21.63 0.46 1.87
N GLY A 63 -20.63 0.95 2.62
CA GLY A 63 -20.79 1.90 3.72
C GLY A 63 -21.31 1.29 5.02
N SER A 64 -21.36 -0.04 5.11
CA SER A 64 -21.84 -0.73 6.30
C SER A 64 -20.77 -0.76 7.39
N GLN A 65 -21.18 -0.52 8.63
CA GLN A 65 -20.29 -0.67 9.79
C GLN A 65 -19.98 -2.14 10.03
N ILE A 66 -18.70 -2.45 10.25
CA ILE A 66 -18.24 -3.81 10.53
C ILE A 66 -18.01 -4.07 12.00
N ILE A 67 -18.00 -3.02 12.83
CA ILE A 67 -17.87 -3.12 14.30
C ILE A 67 -18.96 -2.30 15.00
N GLY A 68 -19.29 -2.70 16.23
CA GLY A 68 -20.25 -1.99 17.09
C GLY A 68 -19.73 -0.63 17.58
N LYS A 69 -20.65 0.24 18.00
CA LYS A 69 -20.30 1.47 18.71
C LYS A 69 -19.58 1.11 20.01
N ASP A 70 -18.51 1.81 20.32
CA ASP A 70 -17.70 1.64 21.54
C ASP A 70 -17.18 0.20 21.77
N TRP A 71 -17.21 -0.65 20.73
CA TRP A 71 -16.66 -2.00 20.82
C TRP A 71 -15.13 -1.97 20.85
N ALA A 72 -14.54 -2.69 21.80
CA ALA A 72 -13.11 -2.92 21.88
C ALA A 72 -12.84 -4.40 22.15
N GLY A 73 -11.75 -4.93 21.62
CA GLY A 73 -11.37 -6.32 21.73
C GLY A 73 -10.91 -6.92 20.42
N ILE A 74 -10.84 -8.25 20.38
CA ILE A 74 -10.37 -9.03 19.23
C ILE A 74 -11.55 -9.82 18.66
N ASP A 75 -11.72 -9.77 17.34
CA ASP A 75 -12.71 -10.54 16.60
C ASP A 75 -12.04 -11.22 15.39
N ILE A 76 -12.19 -12.54 15.29
CA ILE A 76 -11.60 -13.35 14.21
C ILE A 76 -12.73 -13.84 13.33
N ARG A 77 -12.74 -13.44 12.06
CA ARG A 77 -13.83 -13.66 11.13
C ARG A 77 -13.45 -14.57 9.96
N GLY A 78 -14.50 -15.12 9.33
CA GLY A 78 -14.44 -16.01 8.19
C GLY A 78 -14.24 -17.47 8.58
N GLU A 79 -14.68 -18.39 7.70
CA GLU A 79 -14.40 -19.82 7.87
C GLU A 79 -12.88 -20.09 7.83
N TYR A 80 -12.13 -19.29 7.07
CA TYR A 80 -10.67 -19.37 6.98
C TYR A 80 -9.94 -18.66 8.11
N LYS A 81 -10.66 -17.93 9.00
CA LYS A 81 -10.07 -17.10 10.06
C LYS A 81 -9.03 -16.12 9.48
N ASP A 82 -9.32 -15.59 8.32
CA ASP A 82 -8.43 -14.81 7.48
C ASP A 82 -8.48 -13.30 7.77
N LEU A 83 -9.48 -12.83 8.54
CA LEU A 83 -9.55 -11.45 9.01
C LEU A 83 -9.58 -11.42 10.53
N VAL A 84 -8.56 -10.80 11.12
CA VAL A 84 -8.52 -10.44 12.54
C VAL A 84 -8.79 -8.96 12.64
N ILE A 85 -9.75 -8.57 13.48
CA ILE A 85 -10.02 -7.16 13.80
C ILE A 85 -9.72 -6.97 15.27
N GLU A 86 -8.75 -6.14 15.59
CA GLU A 86 -8.51 -5.71 16.96
C GLU A 86 -8.74 -4.21 17.08
N CYS A 87 -9.66 -3.84 17.98
CA CYS A 87 -10.03 -2.46 18.19
C CYS A 87 -9.78 -2.02 19.63
N TYR A 88 -9.34 -0.78 19.74
CA TYR A 88 -9.09 -0.08 20.98
C TYR A 88 -9.90 1.22 21.06
N SER A 89 -10.22 1.64 22.26
CA SER A 89 -10.79 2.97 22.50
C SER A 89 -9.73 4.07 22.35
N ASP A 90 -8.50 3.79 22.78
CA ASP A 90 -7.37 4.72 22.74
C ASP A 90 -6.43 4.43 21.57
N ALA A 91 -6.09 5.46 20.80
CA ALA A 91 -5.15 5.42 19.69
C ALA A 91 -3.73 4.99 20.09
N SER A 92 -3.32 5.23 21.35
CA SER A 92 -1.98 4.88 21.85
C SER A 92 -1.69 3.38 21.80
N ASN A 93 -2.73 2.55 21.83
CA ASN A 93 -2.60 1.09 21.76
C ASN A 93 -2.34 0.56 20.35
N THR A 94 -2.61 1.35 19.30
CA THR A 94 -2.47 0.89 17.92
C THR A 94 -1.02 0.56 17.57
N TYR A 95 -0.09 1.44 17.96
CA TYR A 95 1.34 1.23 17.66
C TYR A 95 1.93 -0.03 18.31
N PRO A 96 1.81 -0.24 19.63
CA PRO A 96 2.37 -1.44 20.26
C PRO A 96 1.69 -2.72 19.75
N ALA A 97 0.38 -2.71 19.49
CA ALA A 97 -0.31 -3.88 18.94
C ALA A 97 0.19 -4.24 17.53
N ILE A 98 0.44 -3.26 16.65
CA ILE A 98 1.04 -3.53 15.35
C ILE A 98 2.40 -4.24 15.50
N LEU A 99 3.24 -3.81 16.44
CA LEU A 99 4.55 -4.42 16.67
C LEU A 99 4.41 -5.85 17.21
N GLU A 100 3.47 -6.09 18.11
CA GLU A 100 3.21 -7.43 18.65
C GLU A 100 2.73 -8.39 17.55
N TYR A 101 1.73 -7.99 16.76
CA TYR A 101 1.26 -8.79 15.63
C TYR A 101 2.34 -9.01 14.57
N TYR A 102 3.20 -8.02 14.37
CA TYR A 102 4.31 -8.18 13.43
C TYR A 102 5.27 -9.27 13.89
N GLN A 103 5.63 -9.29 15.17
CA GLN A 103 6.51 -10.33 15.74
C GLN A 103 5.92 -11.72 15.55
N GLN A 104 4.64 -11.89 15.88
CA GLN A 104 3.93 -13.17 15.70
C GLN A 104 3.84 -13.58 14.23
N ALA A 105 3.47 -12.65 13.35
CA ALA A 105 3.36 -12.91 11.92
C ALA A 105 4.70 -13.20 11.26
N TYR A 106 5.78 -12.53 11.68
CA TYR A 106 7.13 -12.73 11.17
C TYR A 106 7.61 -14.16 11.40
N GLU A 107 7.41 -14.70 12.61
CA GLU A 107 7.71 -16.10 12.89
C GLU A 107 6.79 -17.05 12.10
N ALA A 108 5.50 -16.74 12.00
CA ALA A 108 4.52 -17.57 11.31
C ALA A 108 4.78 -17.70 9.80
N VAL A 109 5.34 -16.65 9.16
CA VAL A 109 5.74 -16.71 7.74
C VAL A 109 7.15 -17.26 7.52
N GLY A 110 7.78 -17.81 8.55
CA GLY A 110 9.15 -18.34 8.48
C GLY A 110 10.21 -17.28 8.30
N ARG A 111 9.98 -16.07 8.81
CA ARG A 111 10.85 -14.89 8.72
C ARG A 111 11.05 -14.39 7.29
N ASP A 112 10.16 -14.75 6.38
CA ASP A 112 10.19 -14.31 4.99
C ASP A 112 9.54 -12.92 4.87
N LEU A 113 10.38 -11.90 4.77
CA LEU A 113 9.94 -10.51 4.66
C LEU A 113 9.10 -10.21 3.41
N SER A 114 9.19 -11.04 2.37
CA SER A 114 8.39 -10.88 1.14
C SER A 114 6.91 -11.17 1.37
N LYS A 115 6.57 -11.99 2.36
CA LYS A 115 5.22 -12.47 2.66
C LYS A 115 4.47 -11.58 3.65
N LEU A 116 5.14 -10.70 4.36
CA LEU A 116 4.58 -9.87 5.44
C LEU A 116 4.71 -8.39 5.13
N GLN A 117 3.62 -7.65 5.26
CA GLN A 117 3.62 -6.20 5.06
C GLN A 117 2.79 -5.47 6.10
N VAL A 118 3.38 -4.44 6.71
CA VAL A 118 2.62 -3.46 7.51
C VAL A 118 2.20 -2.31 6.60
N ILE A 119 0.93 -1.94 6.66
CA ILE A 119 0.40 -0.78 5.96
C ILE A 119 -0.33 0.15 6.92
N VAL A 120 -0.15 1.45 6.75
CA VAL A 120 -0.82 2.49 7.53
C VAL A 120 -1.19 3.67 6.62
N PRO A 121 -2.14 4.53 6.98
CA PRO A 121 -2.53 5.65 6.12
C PRO A 121 -1.46 6.73 5.99
N ILE A 122 -0.66 6.96 7.05
CA ILE A 122 0.13 8.17 7.21
C ILE A 122 1.64 7.94 7.32
N LYS A 123 2.43 8.85 6.71
CA LYS A 123 3.89 8.71 6.61
C LYS A 123 4.63 9.13 7.89
N SER A 124 4.25 10.24 8.52
CA SER A 124 5.11 10.90 9.53
C SER A 124 4.35 11.62 10.65
N ARG A 125 3.10 11.27 10.93
CA ARG A 125 2.31 11.86 12.03
C ARG A 125 1.68 10.76 12.87
N GLY A 126 1.64 10.96 14.21
CA GLY A 126 1.15 9.96 15.14
C GLY A 126 2.20 8.87 15.45
N ALA A 127 1.90 8.05 16.45
CA ALA A 127 2.80 6.97 16.86
C ALA A 127 2.87 5.87 15.79
N ALA A 128 1.73 5.41 15.27
CA ALA A 128 1.62 4.36 14.28
C ALA A 128 1.82 4.88 12.83
N CYS A 129 2.82 5.71 12.61
CA CYS A 129 3.18 6.18 11.26
C CYS A 129 4.27 5.33 10.63
N VAL A 130 4.39 5.39 9.30
CA VAL A 130 5.39 4.65 8.53
C VAL A 130 6.80 4.85 9.08
N TRP A 131 7.15 6.08 9.44
CA TRP A 131 8.49 6.40 9.92
C TRP A 131 8.84 5.67 11.22
N ASN A 132 8.00 5.79 12.24
CA ASN A 132 8.25 5.17 13.55
C ASN A 132 8.21 3.64 13.47
N LEU A 133 7.23 3.10 12.71
CA LEU A 133 7.12 1.66 12.50
C LEU A 133 8.36 1.09 11.81
N ASN A 134 8.86 1.75 10.77
CA ASN A 134 10.06 1.26 10.07
C ASN A 134 11.29 1.21 10.99
N GLN A 135 11.49 2.21 11.85
CA GLN A 135 12.60 2.20 12.80
C GLN A 135 12.49 1.04 13.80
N ALA A 136 11.32 0.83 14.39
CA ALA A 136 11.11 -0.25 15.34
C ALA A 136 11.21 -1.63 14.67
N LEU A 137 10.68 -1.79 13.47
CA LEU A 137 10.69 -3.06 12.74
C LEU A 137 12.07 -3.39 12.19
N GLN A 138 12.85 -2.39 11.76
CA GLN A 138 14.24 -2.58 11.39
C GLN A 138 15.04 -3.11 12.59
N GLU A 139 14.91 -2.45 13.75
CA GLU A 139 15.65 -2.88 14.95
C GLU A 139 15.24 -4.28 15.42
N PHE A 140 13.99 -4.67 15.23
CA PHE A 140 13.50 -6.01 15.52
C PHE A 140 14.02 -7.06 14.52
N CYS A 141 13.87 -6.81 13.20
CA CYS A 141 14.20 -7.80 12.17
C CYS A 141 15.71 -7.84 11.85
N ASN A 142 16.36 -6.69 11.90
CA ASN A 142 17.73 -6.48 11.43
C ASN A 142 18.49 -5.51 12.36
N PRO A 143 18.68 -5.88 13.63
CA PRO A 143 19.41 -5.05 14.58
C PRO A 143 20.87 -4.83 14.11
N GLY A 144 21.41 -3.63 14.35
CA GLY A 144 22.78 -3.24 13.98
C GLY A 144 23.84 -4.04 14.77
N LYS A 145 24.20 -5.23 14.26
CA LYS A 145 25.18 -6.14 14.89
C LYS A 145 26.46 -6.33 14.07
N GLY A 146 26.95 -5.24 13.46
CA GLY A 146 28.25 -5.26 12.75
C GLY A 146 28.15 -5.56 11.26
N GLN A 147 26.95 -5.71 10.68
CA GLN A 147 26.77 -5.73 9.24
C GLN A 147 27.09 -4.34 8.63
N ALA A 148 27.37 -4.32 7.33
CA ALA A 148 27.62 -3.05 6.65
C ALA A 148 26.33 -2.21 6.63
N GLU A 149 26.49 -0.89 6.84
CA GLU A 149 25.40 0.07 6.86
C GLU A 149 25.78 1.35 6.12
N ILE A 150 24.79 2.06 5.64
CA ILE A 150 24.95 3.34 4.92
C ILE A 150 23.94 4.36 5.44
N ASP A 151 24.44 5.53 5.79
CA ASP A 151 23.58 6.66 6.14
C ASP A 151 22.98 7.29 4.88
N VAL A 152 21.68 7.54 4.93
CA VAL A 152 20.92 8.11 3.83
C VAL A 152 20.26 9.40 4.29
N TYR A 153 20.33 10.42 3.46
CA TYR A 153 19.61 11.67 3.67
C TYR A 153 18.37 11.72 2.78
N TYR A 154 17.23 11.81 3.41
CA TYR A 154 15.96 11.98 2.73
C TYR A 154 15.60 13.47 2.70
N PRO A 155 15.60 14.12 1.52
CA PRO A 155 15.30 15.53 1.41
C PRO A 155 13.88 15.83 1.89
N GLY A 156 13.72 16.95 2.61
CA GLY A 156 12.41 17.42 3.05
C GLY A 156 11.55 17.89 1.88
N ILE A 157 10.23 17.78 2.06
CA ILE A 157 9.25 18.26 1.08
C ILE A 157 8.51 19.46 1.67
N LEU A 158 8.31 20.51 0.88
CA LEU A 158 7.51 21.69 1.24
C LEU A 158 7.96 22.37 2.57
N GLY A 159 9.23 22.73 2.66
CA GLY A 159 9.76 23.50 3.80
C GLY A 159 9.98 22.71 5.09
N LYS A 160 9.72 21.39 5.09
CA LYS A 160 10.10 20.51 6.20
C LYS A 160 11.57 20.16 6.11
N LYS A 161 12.26 20.10 7.27
CA LYS A 161 13.63 19.60 7.34
C LYS A 161 13.69 18.17 6.82
N GLY A 162 14.77 17.85 6.08
CA GLY A 162 15.07 16.47 5.68
C GLY A 162 15.32 15.59 6.91
N ALA A 163 15.24 14.29 6.70
CA ALA A 163 15.51 13.28 7.73
C ALA A 163 16.73 12.45 7.36
N ARG A 164 17.48 11.99 8.36
CA ARG A 164 18.53 10.99 8.19
C ARG A 164 17.97 9.62 8.57
N GLY A 165 18.38 8.61 7.87
CA GLY A 165 18.10 7.21 8.17
C GLY A 165 19.32 6.36 7.86
N THR A 166 19.40 5.19 8.45
CA THR A 166 20.46 4.21 8.21
C THR A 166 19.85 2.99 7.55
N LEU A 167 20.43 2.54 6.45
CA LEU A 167 20.10 1.29 5.77
C LEU A 167 21.20 0.27 6.03
N ARG A 168 20.84 -0.99 6.27
CA ARG A 168 21.73 -2.09 6.63
C ARG A 168 21.60 -3.23 5.61
N GLU A 169 22.66 -4.00 5.43
CA GLU A 169 22.54 -5.29 4.74
C GLU A 169 21.47 -6.14 5.42
N GLY A 170 20.58 -6.75 4.62
CA GLY A 170 19.43 -7.51 5.12
C GLY A 170 18.14 -6.70 5.29
N ASP A 171 18.18 -5.37 5.18
CA ASP A 171 16.98 -4.55 5.31
C ASP A 171 15.99 -4.79 4.18
N LYS A 172 14.70 -4.85 4.55
CA LYS A 172 13.60 -4.72 3.59
C LYS A 172 13.45 -3.26 3.18
N VAL A 173 13.48 -3.02 1.89
CA VAL A 173 13.45 -1.68 1.32
C VAL A 173 12.40 -1.51 0.23
N ILE A 174 12.06 -0.26 -0.05
CA ILE A 174 11.17 0.13 -1.16
C ILE A 174 11.83 1.24 -1.98
N ASN A 175 11.81 1.09 -3.29
CA ASN A 175 12.18 2.15 -4.21
C ASN A 175 11.06 3.21 -4.29
N THR A 176 11.41 4.50 -4.27
CA THR A 176 10.43 5.59 -4.20
C THR A 176 10.38 6.46 -5.46
N LYS A 177 11.24 6.19 -6.45
CA LYS A 177 11.25 6.87 -7.75
C LYS A 177 11.57 5.87 -8.86
N ASN A 178 11.08 6.14 -10.07
CA ASN A 178 11.47 5.33 -11.22
C ASN A 178 12.94 5.56 -11.55
N ASN A 179 13.68 4.47 -11.75
CA ASN A 179 15.01 4.45 -12.33
C ASN A 179 15.00 3.48 -13.52
N TYR A 180 15.18 4.01 -14.71
CA TYR A 180 15.15 3.24 -15.96
C TYR A 180 16.51 2.69 -16.37
N HIS A 181 17.58 3.10 -15.69
CA HIS A 181 18.98 2.82 -16.01
C HIS A 181 19.72 2.14 -14.84
N ALA A 182 19.01 1.40 -14.00
CA ALA A 182 19.65 0.56 -13.00
C ALA A 182 20.37 -0.60 -13.70
N ILE A 183 21.49 -1.04 -13.14
CA ILE A 183 22.33 -2.09 -13.74
C ILE A 183 22.17 -3.37 -12.94
N ASP A 184 21.94 -4.50 -13.60
CA ASP A 184 21.94 -5.82 -12.98
C ASP A 184 23.37 -6.35 -12.75
N GLU A 185 23.50 -7.49 -12.08
CA GLU A 185 24.80 -8.15 -11.81
C GLU A 185 25.56 -8.56 -13.09
N ASN A 186 24.90 -8.60 -14.24
CA ASN A 186 25.48 -8.93 -15.54
C ASN A 186 25.84 -7.70 -16.37
N GLY A 187 25.68 -6.50 -15.80
CA GLY A 187 25.94 -5.24 -16.50
C GLY A 187 24.86 -4.82 -17.50
N ARG A 188 23.63 -5.39 -17.40
CA ARG A 188 22.51 -5.03 -18.27
C ARG A 188 21.63 -3.96 -17.63
N GLU A 189 21.19 -2.99 -18.43
CA GLU A 189 20.21 -2.02 -17.97
C GLU A 189 18.86 -2.68 -17.67
N THR A 190 18.31 -2.34 -16.51
CA THR A 190 17.02 -2.86 -16.03
C THR A 190 16.28 -1.75 -15.29
N ALA A 191 14.98 -1.59 -15.56
CA ALA A 191 14.18 -0.58 -14.89
C ALA A 191 13.70 -1.07 -13.50
N VAL A 192 13.79 -0.19 -12.51
CA VAL A 192 13.13 -0.35 -11.21
C VAL A 192 12.18 0.82 -10.98
N PHE A 193 10.94 0.52 -10.60
CA PHE A 193 9.88 1.49 -10.51
C PHE A 193 9.58 1.91 -9.06
N ASN A 194 8.93 3.06 -8.94
CA ASN A 194 8.38 3.49 -7.66
C ASN A 194 7.40 2.44 -7.12
N GLY A 195 7.64 1.98 -5.89
CA GLY A 195 6.85 0.92 -5.25
C GLY A 195 7.50 -0.48 -5.30
N ASN A 196 8.53 -0.71 -6.13
CA ASN A 196 9.24 -1.98 -6.10
C ASN A 196 9.94 -2.17 -4.75
N MET A 197 9.75 -3.34 -4.15
CA MET A 197 10.33 -3.72 -2.87
C MET A 197 11.41 -4.79 -3.06
N GLY A 198 12.35 -4.83 -2.12
CA GLY A 198 13.44 -5.79 -2.16
C GLY A 198 14.19 -5.87 -0.83
N ILE A 199 15.29 -6.61 -0.86
CA ILE A 199 16.21 -6.78 0.28
C ILE A 199 17.60 -6.29 -0.10
N ILE A 200 18.25 -5.51 0.76
CA ILE A 200 19.63 -5.13 0.58
C ILE A 200 20.49 -6.37 0.78
N LYS A 201 21.19 -6.80 -0.27
CA LYS A 201 22.08 -7.98 -0.24
C LYS A 201 23.47 -7.62 0.23
N LYS A 202 24.01 -6.49 -0.24
CA LYS A 202 25.36 -6.07 0.06
C LYS A 202 25.51 -4.56 -0.04
N ILE A 203 26.30 -3.99 0.86
CA ILE A 203 26.72 -2.59 0.84
C ILE A 203 28.24 -2.54 0.69
N ASP A 204 28.70 -2.13 -0.49
CA ASP A 204 30.13 -1.93 -0.76
C ASP A 204 30.47 -0.45 -0.61
N LEU A 205 30.94 -0.10 0.59
CA LEU A 205 31.31 1.29 0.90
C LEU A 205 32.56 1.77 0.15
N ARG A 206 33.42 0.85 -0.32
CA ARG A 206 34.65 1.22 -1.04
C ARG A 206 34.35 1.63 -2.48
N ASN A 207 33.45 0.89 -3.12
CA ASN A 207 33.04 1.14 -4.50
C ASN A 207 31.78 2.03 -4.58
N GLU A 208 31.22 2.43 -3.43
CA GLU A 208 29.98 3.22 -3.31
C GLU A 208 28.78 2.58 -4.04
N VAL A 209 28.66 1.25 -3.98
CA VAL A 209 27.62 0.45 -4.63
C VAL A 209 26.80 -0.32 -3.59
N VAL A 210 25.49 -0.34 -3.75
CA VAL A 210 24.55 -1.14 -2.96
C VAL A 210 23.82 -2.12 -3.86
N SER A 211 23.93 -3.42 -3.56
CA SER A 211 23.19 -4.48 -4.24
C SER A 211 21.86 -4.71 -3.55
N ILE A 212 20.75 -4.58 -4.29
CA ILE A 212 19.39 -4.79 -3.80
C ILE A 212 18.71 -5.84 -4.67
N ASP A 213 18.22 -6.91 -4.05
CA ASP A 213 17.42 -7.93 -4.71
C ASP A 213 15.94 -7.51 -4.67
N PHE A 214 15.45 -6.97 -5.78
CA PHE A 214 14.07 -6.52 -5.94
C PHE A 214 13.16 -7.69 -6.30
N TYR A 215 12.07 -7.85 -5.56
CA TYR A 215 11.12 -8.95 -5.75
C TYR A 215 10.57 -8.97 -7.18
N GLY A 216 10.74 -10.12 -7.86
CA GLY A 216 10.29 -10.33 -9.23
C GLY A 216 11.12 -9.64 -10.32
N ILE A 217 12.20 -8.94 -9.95
CA ILE A 217 13.10 -8.26 -10.89
C ILE A 217 14.49 -8.90 -10.86
N GLY A 218 15.02 -9.16 -9.65
CA GLY A 218 16.39 -9.64 -9.42
C GLY A 218 17.28 -8.60 -8.79
N THR A 219 18.57 -8.92 -8.68
CA THR A 219 19.56 -8.06 -8.02
C THR A 219 20.02 -6.94 -8.92
N LEU A 220 19.86 -5.71 -8.45
CA LEU A 220 20.33 -4.50 -9.11
C LEU A 220 21.42 -3.84 -8.29
N LEU A 221 22.39 -3.23 -8.99
CA LEU A 221 23.49 -2.47 -8.44
C LEU A 221 23.15 -0.98 -8.51
N LEU A 222 22.97 -0.37 -7.36
CA LEU A 222 22.64 1.05 -7.24
C LEU A 222 23.81 1.82 -6.67
N SER A 223 24.05 3.02 -7.19
CA SER A 223 25.08 3.93 -6.68
C SER A 223 24.64 4.51 -5.32
N LYS A 224 25.59 5.01 -4.55
CA LYS A 224 25.31 5.73 -3.30
C LYS A 224 24.40 6.95 -3.51
N SER A 225 24.50 7.61 -4.65
CA SER A 225 23.62 8.74 -5.00
C SER A 225 22.16 8.33 -5.16
N ASP A 226 21.88 7.08 -5.57
CA ASP A 226 20.54 6.54 -5.74
C ASP A 226 19.88 6.18 -4.41
N MET A 227 20.66 6.07 -3.33
CA MET A 227 20.13 5.66 -2.02
C MET A 227 19.11 6.64 -1.43
N SER A 228 19.12 7.90 -1.86
CA SER A 228 18.06 8.87 -1.47
C SER A 228 16.65 8.47 -1.94
N MET A 229 16.55 7.56 -2.92
CA MET A 229 15.30 7.00 -3.44
C MET A 229 14.89 5.71 -2.72
N ILE A 230 15.78 5.10 -1.96
CA ILE A 230 15.57 3.83 -1.26
C ILE A 230 15.18 4.12 0.20
N HIS A 231 14.05 3.62 0.61
CA HIS A 231 13.54 3.77 1.97
C HIS A 231 13.33 2.40 2.62
N LEU A 232 13.29 2.33 3.94
CA LEU A 232 12.85 1.12 4.63
C LEU A 232 11.42 0.76 4.19
N GLY A 233 11.20 -0.53 3.98
CA GLY A 233 9.98 -1.09 3.40
C GLY A 233 9.19 -2.00 4.34
N TYR A 234 9.54 -2.12 5.63
CA TYR A 234 8.80 -2.93 6.59
C TYR A 234 7.37 -2.43 6.79
N ALA A 235 7.21 -1.11 6.87
CA ALA A 235 5.91 -0.44 6.87
C ALA A 235 5.85 0.59 5.74
N ILE A 236 4.72 0.66 5.03
CA ILE A 236 4.48 1.61 3.94
C ILE A 236 3.07 2.17 4.01
N THR A 237 2.78 3.21 3.20
CA THR A 237 1.41 3.72 3.16
C THR A 237 0.51 2.82 2.30
N VAL A 238 -0.80 2.78 2.64
CA VAL A 238 -1.81 2.06 1.82
C VAL A 238 -1.72 2.49 0.36
N HIS A 239 -1.57 3.79 0.09
CA HIS A 239 -1.42 4.32 -1.28
C HIS A 239 -0.21 3.75 -2.02
N LYS A 240 0.93 3.59 -1.32
CA LYS A 240 2.12 2.99 -1.94
C LYS A 240 2.01 1.49 -2.17
N PHE A 241 1.14 0.82 -1.40
CA PHE A 241 0.89 -0.61 -1.54
C PHE A 241 -0.25 -0.93 -2.53
N GLN A 242 -0.87 0.09 -3.13
CA GLN A 242 -1.81 -0.11 -4.24
C GLN A 242 -1.16 -0.91 -5.38
N GLY A 243 -1.91 -1.86 -5.94
CA GLY A 243 -1.40 -2.76 -6.98
C GLY A 243 -0.55 -3.92 -6.47
N SER A 244 -0.04 -3.86 -5.25
CA SER A 244 0.72 -4.94 -4.61
C SER A 244 -0.13 -5.73 -3.63
N GLN A 245 0.35 -6.93 -3.25
CA GLN A 245 -0.28 -7.81 -2.25
C GLN A 245 0.80 -8.53 -1.43
N ALA A 246 0.42 -9.01 -0.25
CA ALA A 246 1.26 -9.87 0.59
C ALA A 246 0.42 -11.00 1.18
N GLU A 247 1.06 -12.11 1.56
CA GLU A 247 0.35 -13.23 2.21
C GLU A 247 -0.32 -12.77 3.50
N VAL A 248 0.42 -12.02 4.33
CA VAL A 248 -0.08 -11.44 5.58
C VAL A 248 0.07 -9.94 5.54
N VAL A 249 -1.00 -9.22 5.82
CA VAL A 249 -1.01 -7.76 5.93
C VAL A 249 -1.45 -7.37 7.32
N ILE A 250 -0.67 -6.51 7.98
CA ILE A 250 -1.05 -5.84 9.23
C ILE A 250 -1.43 -4.41 8.87
N PHE A 251 -2.68 -4.05 9.09
CA PHE A 251 -3.22 -2.75 8.72
C PHE A 251 -3.57 -1.91 9.96
N GLY A 252 -2.80 -0.86 10.21
CA GLY A 252 -3.00 0.03 11.36
C GLY A 252 -3.81 1.28 11.02
N ILE A 253 -4.77 1.65 11.89
CA ILE A 253 -5.66 2.80 11.69
C ILE A 253 -5.92 3.50 13.02
N ASP A 254 -5.65 4.80 13.08
CA ASP A 254 -6.05 5.68 14.17
C ASP A 254 -6.42 7.09 13.66
N PHE A 255 -6.91 7.94 14.55
CA PHE A 255 -7.31 9.31 14.19
C PHE A 255 -6.17 10.25 13.82
N SER A 256 -4.89 9.88 14.01
CA SER A 256 -3.77 10.70 13.51
C SER A 256 -3.84 10.87 11.99
N SER A 257 -4.54 9.96 11.31
CA SER A 257 -4.74 9.91 9.86
C SER A 257 -6.13 10.38 9.39
N MET A 258 -6.92 11.06 10.23
CA MET A 258 -8.33 11.41 10.02
C MET A 258 -8.65 11.98 8.63
N THR A 259 -7.77 12.84 8.10
CA THR A 259 -7.96 13.47 6.78
C THR A 259 -7.89 12.49 5.61
N LEU A 260 -7.23 11.34 5.81
CA LEU A 260 -7.05 10.30 4.80
C LEU A 260 -8.04 9.14 4.95
N LEU A 261 -8.74 9.09 6.09
CA LEU A 261 -9.68 8.00 6.38
C LEU A 261 -10.90 8.09 5.46
N SER A 262 -11.18 6.99 4.77
CA SER A 262 -12.39 6.77 3.99
C SER A 262 -12.65 5.27 3.86
N ARG A 263 -13.84 4.89 3.42
CA ARG A 263 -14.18 3.48 3.20
C ARG A 263 -13.33 2.84 2.09
N GLU A 264 -12.97 3.62 1.05
CA GLU A 264 -12.09 3.16 -0.03
C GLU A 264 -10.68 2.84 0.50
N LEU A 265 -10.18 3.63 1.47
CA LEU A 265 -8.91 3.35 2.12
C LEU A 265 -8.96 2.02 2.88
N ILE A 266 -10.04 1.79 3.67
CA ILE A 266 -10.17 0.56 4.45
C ILE A 266 -10.35 -0.64 3.52
N TYR A 267 -11.24 -0.52 2.52
CA TYR A 267 -11.46 -1.52 1.51
C TYR A 267 -10.15 -1.90 0.80
N THR A 268 -9.42 -0.88 0.30
CA THR A 268 -8.12 -1.10 -0.36
C THR A 268 -7.13 -1.80 0.57
N GLY A 269 -7.01 -1.36 1.82
CA GLY A 269 -6.05 -1.92 2.77
C GLY A 269 -6.32 -3.40 3.09
N ILE A 270 -7.57 -3.75 3.41
CA ILE A 270 -7.96 -5.13 3.73
C ILE A 270 -7.74 -6.06 2.53
N THR A 271 -8.09 -5.61 1.32
CA THR A 271 -7.95 -6.41 0.08
C THR A 271 -6.50 -6.58 -0.40
N ARG A 272 -5.51 -6.00 0.29
CA ARG A 272 -4.08 -6.25 0.02
C ARG A 272 -3.60 -7.59 0.56
N ALA A 273 -4.32 -8.21 1.49
CA ALA A 273 -3.96 -9.48 2.06
C ALA A 273 -4.44 -10.65 1.18
N GLN A 274 -3.54 -11.57 0.89
CA GLN A 274 -3.86 -12.80 0.14
C GLN A 274 -4.38 -13.92 1.04
N LYS A 275 -3.81 -14.07 2.26
CA LYS A 275 -4.12 -15.16 3.20
C LYS A 275 -4.66 -14.66 4.53
N LYS A 276 -4.11 -13.58 5.08
CA LYS A 276 -4.50 -13.07 6.38
C LYS A 276 -4.36 -11.54 6.46
N CYS A 277 -5.42 -10.88 6.88
CA CYS A 277 -5.41 -9.47 7.25
C CYS A 277 -5.58 -9.33 8.76
N ILE A 278 -4.72 -8.54 9.39
CA ILE A 278 -4.81 -8.16 10.80
C ILE A 278 -5.06 -6.65 10.82
N LEU A 279 -6.30 -6.27 11.09
CA LEU A 279 -6.73 -4.87 11.17
C LEU A 279 -6.65 -4.42 12.61
N VAL A 280 -5.66 -3.59 12.92
CA VAL A 280 -5.47 -2.98 14.24
C VAL A 280 -5.97 -1.54 14.20
N ALA A 281 -7.03 -1.23 14.92
CA ALA A 281 -7.72 0.05 14.73
C ALA A 281 -8.14 0.71 16.05
N GLN A 282 -8.11 2.04 16.05
CA GLN A 282 -8.93 2.79 17.00
C GLN A 282 -10.40 2.69 16.58
N ASN A 283 -11.31 2.25 17.48
CA ASN A 283 -12.72 2.02 17.17
C ASN A 283 -13.37 3.22 16.44
N THR A 284 -13.25 4.39 17.02
CA THR A 284 -13.85 5.60 16.46
C THR A 284 -13.29 5.96 15.09
N ALA A 285 -11.98 5.72 14.84
CA ALA A 285 -11.35 5.96 13.55
C ALA A 285 -11.84 4.98 12.47
N LEU A 286 -11.97 3.68 12.80
CA LEU A 286 -12.48 2.69 11.86
C LEU A 286 -13.95 2.95 11.50
N ARG A 287 -14.77 3.28 12.50
CA ARG A 287 -16.18 3.62 12.27
C ARG A 287 -16.36 4.89 11.44
N TYR A 288 -15.55 5.91 11.70
CA TYR A 288 -15.52 7.13 10.91
C TYR A 288 -15.13 6.82 9.45
N ALA A 289 -14.06 6.05 9.26
CA ALA A 289 -13.58 5.69 7.93
C ALA A 289 -14.64 4.92 7.12
N THR A 290 -15.30 3.93 7.73
CA THR A 290 -16.33 3.12 7.04
C THR A 290 -17.60 3.90 6.69
N SER A 291 -17.90 4.98 7.39
CA SER A 291 -19.05 5.85 7.08
C SER A 291 -18.74 6.93 6.04
N LYS A 292 -17.45 7.26 5.83
CA LYS A 292 -17.02 8.34 4.96
C LYS A 292 -16.63 7.84 3.57
N GLU A 293 -17.25 8.40 2.54
CA GLU A 293 -16.75 8.29 1.17
C GLU A 293 -15.51 9.16 0.96
N ALA A 294 -14.56 8.70 0.17
CA ALA A 294 -13.56 9.59 -0.37
C ALA A 294 -14.28 10.60 -1.25
N VAL A 295 -14.23 11.87 -0.88
CA VAL A 295 -14.84 12.93 -1.69
C VAL A 295 -14.02 13.05 -2.96
N SER A 296 -14.52 12.46 -4.04
CA SER A 296 -13.99 12.64 -5.38
C SER A 296 -14.61 13.89 -6.00
N GLU A 297 -14.17 15.06 -5.56
CA GLU A 297 -14.50 16.33 -6.24
C GLU A 297 -13.54 16.63 -7.41
N LYS A 298 -13.01 15.58 -8.01
CA LYS A 298 -12.16 15.77 -9.20
C LYS A 298 -13.07 16.23 -10.35
N GLN A 299 -13.06 17.53 -10.61
CA GLN A 299 -13.73 18.11 -11.75
C GLN A 299 -12.96 17.75 -13.01
N THR A 300 -13.36 16.67 -13.68
CA THR A 300 -12.77 16.32 -14.97
C THR A 300 -13.75 16.71 -16.09
N HIS A 301 -13.21 17.20 -17.20
CA HIS A 301 -13.99 17.46 -18.40
C HIS A 301 -14.16 16.22 -19.27
N LEU A 302 -13.62 15.07 -18.84
CA LEU A 302 -13.57 13.85 -19.64
C LEU A 302 -14.98 13.37 -20.02
N ARG A 303 -15.91 13.40 -19.06
CA ARG A 303 -17.32 13.05 -19.30
C ARG A 303 -17.96 13.96 -20.36
N ILE A 304 -17.71 15.27 -20.31
CA ILE A 304 -18.25 16.25 -21.26
C ILE A 304 -17.65 16.03 -22.65
N LEU A 305 -16.36 15.76 -22.73
CA LEU A 305 -15.67 15.47 -23.99
C LEU A 305 -16.24 14.21 -24.69
N PHE A 306 -16.55 13.17 -23.93
CA PHE A 306 -17.19 11.97 -24.49
C PHE A 306 -18.59 12.27 -24.99
N TYR A 307 -19.38 13.04 -24.24
CA TYR A 307 -20.74 13.41 -24.66
C TYR A 307 -20.76 14.23 -25.95
N ASN A 308 -19.87 15.21 -26.08
CA ASN A 308 -19.82 16.08 -27.27
C ASN A 308 -19.35 15.30 -28.50
N LYS A 309 -18.39 14.39 -28.36
CA LYS A 309 -17.86 13.60 -29.48
C LYS A 309 -18.88 12.60 -30.01
N THR A 310 -19.70 11.98 -29.17
CA THR A 310 -20.79 11.09 -29.59
C THR A 310 -21.95 11.85 -30.20
N ALA A 311 -22.18 13.11 -29.83
CA ALA A 311 -23.16 13.96 -30.48
C ALA A 311 -22.72 14.39 -31.90
N GLU A 312 -21.43 14.62 -32.11
CA GLU A 312 -20.87 14.96 -33.45
C GLU A 312 -20.81 13.74 -34.38
N GLU A 313 -20.62 12.52 -33.88
CA GLU A 313 -20.62 11.30 -34.70
C GLU A 313 -22.01 10.79 -35.08
N ASN A 314 -23.09 11.33 -34.47
CA ASN A 314 -24.47 10.98 -34.75
C ASN A 314 -25.21 12.07 -35.61
N LEU A 315 -24.49 13.09 -36.05
CA LEU A 315 -24.93 14.11 -37.02
C LEU A 315 -24.34 13.86 -38.42
#